data_cc951ad5cfd11b2c7a2f058ec9027f97
#
_entry.id   cc951ad5cfd11b2c7a2f058ec9027f97
#
_cell.length_a   1.000
_cell.length_b   1.000
_cell.length_c   1.000
_cell.angle_alpha   90.00
_cell.angle_beta   90.00
_cell.angle_gamma   90.00
#
_symmetry.space_group_name_H-M   'P 1'
#
loop_
_entity.id
_entity.type
_entity.pdbx_description
1 polymer ?
#
loop_
_entity_poly.entity_id
_entity_poly.type
_entity_poly.pdbx_seq_one_letter_code
_entity_poly.pdbx_strand_id
1 'polypeptide(L)'
;MADSQIQNFNHLKIHSQFSICEGAIKIDDLKEISKEKKIRSLALCDTSNLCGALEFAEKISKVGTQPIIGTQINFKLDDTIGLLPLFALNEIGYKRIIELSSLSYLNNDGTSDPHLNFEEL
;
A
#
# COMPACT_ATOMS: atom_id res chain seq x y z
N MET A 1 -29.47 13.98 -16.83
CA MET A 1 -29.01 13.35 -15.56
C MET A 1 -27.81 12.50 -15.89
N ALA A 2 -26.66 12.90 -15.45
CA ALA A 2 -25.51 12.03 -15.56
C ALA A 2 -25.72 10.85 -14.59
N ASP A 3 -25.90 9.66 -15.15
CA ASP A 3 -25.80 8.43 -14.38
C ASP A 3 -24.47 8.48 -13.62
N SER A 4 -24.53 8.56 -12.29
CA SER A 4 -23.37 8.33 -11.46
C SER A 4 -22.99 6.86 -11.63
N GLN A 5 -22.25 6.56 -12.69
CA GLN A 5 -21.64 5.25 -12.83
C GLN A 5 -20.79 5.02 -11.59
N ILE A 6 -21.33 4.23 -10.68
CA ILE A 6 -20.57 3.71 -9.54
C ILE A 6 -19.34 3.06 -10.14
N GLN A 7 -18.19 3.63 -9.85
CA GLN A 7 -16.93 3.11 -10.35
C GLN A 7 -16.74 1.70 -9.77
N ASN A 8 -16.94 0.66 -10.57
CA ASN A 8 -16.77 -0.74 -10.17
C ASN A 8 -15.30 -1.17 -10.17
N PHE A 9 -14.38 -0.25 -10.44
CA PHE A 9 -12.95 -0.52 -10.47
C PHE A 9 -12.29 -0.06 -9.17
N ASN A 10 -11.53 -0.94 -8.54
CA ASN A 10 -10.77 -0.65 -7.34
C ASN A 10 -9.28 -0.51 -7.68
N HIS A 11 -8.71 0.65 -7.44
CA HIS A 11 -7.28 0.87 -7.56
C HIS A 11 -6.55 0.21 -6.38
N LEU A 12 -5.74 -0.79 -6.67
CA LEU A 12 -5.04 -1.56 -5.63
C LEU A 12 -3.58 -1.16 -5.43
N LYS A 13 -2.99 -0.42 -6.36
CA LYS A 13 -1.55 -0.14 -6.35
C LYS A 13 -1.26 1.35 -6.41
N ILE A 14 -1.78 2.10 -5.44
CA ILE A 14 -1.52 3.53 -5.32
C ILE A 14 -0.28 3.74 -4.46
N HIS A 15 0.66 4.52 -4.98
CA HIS A 15 1.83 5.00 -4.26
C HIS A 15 1.59 6.44 -3.81
N SER A 16 1.70 6.69 -2.51
CA SER A 16 1.61 8.04 -1.96
C SER A 16 2.97 8.76 -1.98
N GLN A 17 2.98 9.96 -1.44
CA GLN A 17 4.20 10.75 -1.22
C GLN A 17 5.26 10.03 -0.37
N PHE A 18 4.88 8.99 0.37
CA PHE A 18 5.80 8.18 1.17
C PHE A 18 6.57 7.13 0.36
N SER A 19 6.18 6.89 -0.89
CA SER A 19 7.00 6.15 -1.86
C SER A 19 7.95 7.12 -2.54
N ILE A 20 9.10 7.36 -1.93
CA ILE A 20 10.08 8.36 -2.38
C ILE A 20 10.55 8.03 -3.81
N CYS A 21 10.55 9.04 -4.67
CA CYS A 21 10.87 8.95 -6.11
C CYS A 21 9.86 8.15 -6.97
N GLU A 22 8.77 7.66 -6.39
CA GLU A 22 7.76 6.91 -7.14
C GLU A 22 6.39 7.59 -7.09
N GLY A 23 5.94 8.01 -5.90
CA GLY A 23 4.63 8.61 -5.68
C GLY A 23 4.70 10.10 -5.42
N ALA A 24 3.76 10.85 -6.00
CA ALA A 24 3.64 12.30 -5.80
C ALA A 24 2.32 12.72 -5.16
N ILE A 25 1.33 11.83 -5.14
CA ILE A 25 0.00 12.15 -4.61
C ILE A 25 0.00 12.17 -3.09
N LYS A 26 -0.54 13.24 -2.51
CA LYS A 26 -0.73 13.33 -1.07
C LYS A 26 -1.98 12.58 -0.64
N ILE A 27 -1.98 12.09 0.59
CA ILE A 27 -3.14 11.39 1.15
C ILE A 27 -4.37 12.30 1.24
N ASP A 28 -4.18 13.58 1.49
CA ASP A 28 -5.29 14.56 1.44
C ASP A 28 -5.92 14.67 0.05
N ASP A 29 -5.12 14.65 -1.01
CA ASP A 29 -5.61 14.67 -2.38
C ASP A 29 -6.38 13.37 -2.71
N LEU A 30 -5.93 12.23 -2.23
CA LEU A 30 -6.65 10.95 -2.34
C LEU A 30 -8.02 11.01 -1.65
N LYS A 31 -8.09 11.63 -0.49
CA LYS A 31 -9.35 11.84 0.23
C LYS A 31 -10.32 12.68 -0.60
N GLU A 32 -9.87 13.81 -1.14
CA GLU A 32 -10.72 14.70 -1.95
C GLU A 32 -11.20 14.01 -3.24
N ILE A 33 -10.32 13.30 -3.93
CA ILE A 33 -10.66 12.52 -5.12
C ILE A 33 -11.68 11.42 -4.79
N SER A 34 -11.48 10.72 -3.69
CA SER A 34 -12.39 9.65 -3.24
C SER A 34 -13.79 10.18 -2.95
N LYS A 35 -13.87 11.36 -2.31
CA LYS A 35 -15.13 12.03 -2.03
C LYS A 35 -15.82 12.50 -3.30
N GLU A 36 -15.10 13.19 -4.19
CA GLU A 36 -15.64 13.76 -5.44
C GLU A 36 -16.15 12.65 -6.37
N LYS A 37 -15.37 11.60 -6.54
CA LYS A 37 -15.68 10.49 -7.45
C LYS A 37 -16.48 9.36 -6.81
N LYS A 38 -16.84 9.48 -5.53
CA LYS A 38 -17.61 8.47 -4.78
C LYS A 38 -16.98 7.08 -4.89
N ILE A 39 -15.68 6.99 -4.68
CA ILE A 39 -14.93 5.74 -4.75
C ILE A 39 -15.34 4.83 -3.60
N ARG A 40 -15.64 3.56 -3.89
CA ARG A 40 -16.09 2.58 -2.87
C ARG A 40 -14.97 2.06 -2.01
N SER A 41 -13.85 1.73 -2.64
CA SER A 41 -12.66 1.22 -1.96
C SER A 41 -11.41 1.65 -2.70
N LEU A 42 -10.33 1.80 -1.96
CA LEU A 42 -9.05 2.28 -2.47
C LEU A 42 -7.92 1.63 -1.69
N ALA A 43 -6.89 1.16 -2.35
CA ALA A 43 -5.74 0.56 -1.70
C ALA A 43 -4.51 1.45 -1.77
N LEU A 44 -3.88 1.65 -0.62
CA LEU A 44 -2.54 2.21 -0.54
C LEU A 44 -1.52 1.07 -0.59
N CYS A 45 -0.53 1.18 -1.46
CA CYS A 45 0.52 0.18 -1.64
C CYS A 45 1.88 0.85 -1.82
N ASP A 46 2.35 1.52 -0.78
CA ASP A 46 3.65 2.18 -0.81
C ASP A 46 4.82 1.19 -0.85
N THR A 47 5.93 1.59 -1.44
CA THR A 47 7.10 0.75 -1.59
C THR A 47 7.90 0.68 -0.31
N SER A 48 8.06 -0.52 0.22
CA SER A 48 8.91 -0.85 1.38
C SER A 48 8.61 -0.07 2.65
N ASN A 49 7.40 0.47 2.82
CA ASN A 49 6.98 1.12 4.06
C ASN A 49 5.45 1.14 4.23
N LEU A 50 5.04 1.41 5.46
CA LEU A 50 3.65 1.61 5.87
C LEU A 50 3.45 3.00 6.52
N CYS A 51 4.30 3.96 6.17
CA CYS A 51 4.32 5.29 6.82
C CYS A 51 3.00 6.03 6.68
N GLY A 52 2.31 5.89 5.56
CA GLY A 52 1.03 6.53 5.30
C GLY A 52 -0.20 5.72 5.69
N ALA A 53 -0.04 4.49 6.18
CA ALA A 53 -1.16 3.56 6.37
C ALA A 53 -2.23 4.08 7.34
N LEU A 54 -1.83 4.58 8.50
CA LEU A 54 -2.77 5.11 9.51
C LEU A 54 -3.50 6.37 9.01
N GLU A 55 -2.75 7.34 8.50
CA GLU A 55 -3.31 8.58 7.95
C GLU A 55 -4.29 8.29 6.80
N PHE A 56 -3.91 7.39 5.90
CA PHE A 56 -4.75 6.95 4.80
C PHE A 56 -6.04 6.29 5.30
N ALA A 57 -5.94 5.33 6.23
CA ALA A 57 -7.10 4.64 6.78
C ALA A 57 -8.09 5.62 7.44
N GLU A 58 -7.60 6.55 8.24
CA GLU A 58 -8.43 7.54 8.93
C GLU A 58 -9.11 8.51 7.95
N LYS A 59 -8.35 9.07 7.02
CA LYS A 59 -8.85 10.09 6.10
C LYS A 59 -9.81 9.53 5.06
N ILE A 60 -9.51 8.37 4.50
CA ILE A 60 -10.33 7.72 3.46
C ILE A 60 -11.63 7.18 4.05
N SER A 61 -11.61 6.63 5.26
CA SER A 61 -12.82 6.17 5.95
C SER A 61 -13.82 7.31 6.20
N LYS A 62 -13.34 8.51 6.49
CA LYS A 62 -14.19 9.68 6.77
C LYS A 62 -15.04 10.12 5.58
N VAL A 63 -14.66 9.78 4.37
CA VAL A 63 -15.42 10.11 3.14
C VAL A 63 -16.23 8.92 2.62
N GLY A 64 -16.35 7.85 3.39
CA GLY A 64 -17.16 6.68 3.05
C GLY A 64 -16.47 5.69 2.11
N THR A 65 -15.18 5.83 1.86
CA THR A 65 -14.38 4.90 1.07
C THR A 65 -13.73 3.87 1.98
N GLN A 66 -13.79 2.59 1.62
CA GLN A 66 -13.11 1.53 2.37
C GLN A 66 -11.60 1.58 2.08
N PRO A 67 -10.76 1.80 3.09
CA PRO A 67 -9.32 1.73 2.92
C PRO A 67 -8.87 0.26 2.87
N ILE A 68 -7.99 -0.04 1.94
CA ILE A 68 -7.28 -1.32 1.85
C ILE A 68 -5.81 -1.02 2.07
N ILE A 69 -5.20 -1.68 3.04
CA ILE A 69 -3.80 -1.44 3.41
C ILE A 69 -2.91 -2.50 2.78
N GLY A 70 -1.89 -2.05 2.08
CA GLY A 70 -0.88 -2.89 1.50
C GLY A 70 0.48 -2.20 1.45
N THR A 71 1.47 -2.95 1.07
CA THR A 71 2.81 -2.47 0.74
C THR A 71 3.44 -3.41 -0.28
N GLN A 72 4.32 -2.90 -1.10
CA GLN A 72 5.13 -3.76 -1.96
C GLN A 72 6.53 -3.89 -1.39
N ILE A 73 7.00 -5.11 -1.31
CA ILE A 73 8.30 -5.48 -0.75
C ILE A 73 9.11 -6.23 -1.79
N ASN A 74 10.41 -6.00 -1.82
CA ASN A 74 11.32 -6.79 -2.63
C ASN A 74 11.47 -8.20 -2.04
N PHE A 75 11.27 -9.19 -2.88
CA PHE A 75 11.54 -10.60 -2.56
C PHE A 75 12.61 -11.15 -3.48
N LYS A 76 13.53 -11.88 -2.89
CA LYS A 76 14.57 -12.60 -3.60
C LYS A 76 14.15 -14.06 -3.76
N LEU A 77 14.12 -14.52 -5.01
CA LEU A 77 13.95 -15.92 -5.37
C LEU A 77 15.14 -16.31 -6.23
N ASP A 78 15.96 -17.23 -5.73
CA ASP A 78 17.25 -17.59 -6.33
C ASP A 78 18.12 -16.34 -6.54
N ASP A 79 18.49 -16.02 -7.78
CA ASP A 79 19.29 -14.84 -8.12
C ASP A 79 18.44 -13.65 -8.60
N THR A 80 17.11 -13.76 -8.54
CA THR A 80 16.19 -12.72 -9.02
C THR A 80 15.54 -12.01 -7.85
N ILE A 81 15.53 -10.67 -7.91
CA ILE A 81 14.77 -9.81 -6.97
C ILE A 81 13.61 -9.18 -7.70
N GLY A 82 12.43 -9.27 -7.15
CA GLY A 82 11.22 -8.67 -7.68
C GLY A 82 10.35 -8.04 -6.60
N LEU A 83 9.58 -7.02 -6.97
CA LEU A 83 8.60 -6.39 -6.09
C LEU A 83 7.31 -7.20 -6.07
N LEU A 84 6.84 -7.51 -4.86
CA LEU A 84 5.58 -8.19 -4.64
C LEU A 84 4.65 -7.30 -3.81
N PRO A 85 3.50 -6.89 -4.35
CA PRO A 85 2.49 -6.17 -3.58
C PRO A 85 1.73 -7.14 -2.67
N LEU A 86 1.61 -6.78 -1.41
CA LEU A 86 0.91 -7.53 -0.38
C LEU A 86 -0.22 -6.68 0.19
N PHE A 87 -1.39 -7.27 0.38
CA PHE A 87 -2.57 -6.58 0.92
C PHE A 87 -3.11 -7.32 2.15
N ALA A 88 -3.45 -6.55 3.18
CA ALA A 88 -4.07 -7.10 4.38
C ALA A 88 -5.55 -7.40 4.13
N LEU A 89 -5.98 -8.64 4.34
CA LEU A 89 -7.38 -9.04 4.31
C LEU A 89 -8.07 -8.88 5.66
N ASN A 90 -7.29 -8.89 6.72
CA ASN A 90 -7.77 -8.80 8.10
C ASN A 90 -6.63 -8.34 9.02
N GLU A 91 -6.91 -8.25 10.32
CA GLU A 91 -5.92 -7.83 11.33
C GLU A 91 -4.69 -8.73 11.38
N ILE A 92 -4.86 -10.04 11.23
CA ILE A 92 -3.75 -11.00 11.22
C ILE A 92 -2.82 -10.73 10.04
N GLY A 93 -3.40 -10.53 8.84
CA GLY A 93 -2.65 -10.17 7.64
C GLY A 93 -1.93 -8.83 7.78
N TYR A 94 -2.56 -7.85 8.41
CA TYR A 94 -1.94 -6.55 8.67
C TYR A 94 -0.71 -6.67 9.59
N LYS A 95 -0.83 -7.43 10.67
CA LYS A 95 0.31 -7.71 11.58
C LYS A 95 1.44 -8.43 10.84
N ARG A 96 1.11 -9.37 9.96
CA ARG A 96 2.13 -10.06 9.15
C ARG A 96 2.84 -9.12 8.17
N ILE A 97 2.12 -8.20 7.55
CA ILE A 97 2.74 -7.19 6.66
C ILE A 97 3.68 -6.27 7.45
N ILE A 98 3.29 -5.85 8.66
CA ILE A 98 4.17 -5.06 9.55
C ILE A 98 5.46 -5.83 9.87
N GLU A 99 5.34 -7.10 10.22
CA GLU A 99 6.47 -7.97 10.50
C GLU A 99 7.40 -8.11 9.29
N LEU A 100 6.85 -8.45 8.14
CA LEU A 100 7.62 -8.58 6.89
C LEU A 100 8.31 -7.28 6.49
N SER A 101 7.63 -6.16 6.61
CA SER A 101 8.22 -4.85 6.36
C SER A 101 9.41 -4.59 7.27
N SER A 102 9.30 -4.89 8.55
CA SER A 102 10.40 -4.74 9.52
C SER A 102 11.57 -5.67 9.20
N LEU A 103 11.29 -6.94 8.94
CA LEU A 103 12.32 -7.94 8.62
C LEU A 103 13.10 -7.59 7.35
N SER A 104 12.45 -6.98 6.36
CA SER A 104 13.13 -6.57 5.11
C SER A 104 14.27 -5.58 5.34
N TYR A 105 14.17 -4.77 6.39
CA TYR A 105 15.23 -3.85 6.79
C TYR A 105 16.23 -4.48 7.75
N LEU A 106 15.76 -5.32 8.70
CA LEU A 106 16.60 -5.91 9.73
C LEU A 106 17.51 -7.03 9.20
N ASN A 107 17.03 -7.80 8.24
CA ASN A 107 17.79 -8.91 7.64
C ASN A 107 18.74 -8.48 6.52
N ASN A 108 18.97 -7.19 6.38
CA ASN A 108 19.80 -6.61 5.34
C ASN A 108 21.10 -6.09 5.95
N ASP A 109 22.22 -6.27 5.26
CA ASP A 109 23.54 -5.76 5.65
C ASP A 109 23.72 -4.24 5.44
N GLY A 110 22.69 -3.55 4.93
CA GLY A 110 22.70 -2.13 4.67
C GLY A 110 23.39 -1.72 3.36
N THR A 111 23.88 -2.67 2.57
CA THR A 111 24.56 -2.42 1.29
C THR A 111 23.64 -2.57 0.09
N SER A 112 22.50 -3.24 0.26
CA SER A 112 21.48 -3.46 -0.77
C SER A 112 20.14 -2.88 -0.34
N ASP A 113 19.21 -2.76 -1.29
CA ASP A 113 17.84 -2.36 -1.01
C ASP A 113 17.16 -3.35 -0.06
N PRO A 114 16.25 -2.88 0.83
CA PRO A 114 15.50 -3.77 1.72
C PRO A 114 14.81 -4.88 0.92
N HIS A 115 15.02 -6.12 1.34
CA HIS A 115 14.41 -7.30 0.70
C HIS A 115 14.28 -8.46 1.68
N LEU A 116 13.44 -9.41 1.31
CA LEU A 116 13.25 -10.69 1.99
C LEU A 116 13.54 -11.83 1.03
N ASN A 117 13.91 -12.99 1.56
CA ASN A 117 13.88 -14.20 0.78
C ASN A 117 12.43 -14.65 0.58
N PHE A 118 12.13 -15.22 -0.57
CA PHE A 118 10.75 -15.64 -0.88
C PHE A 118 10.18 -16.67 0.12
N GLU A 119 11.05 -17.45 0.75
CA GLU A 119 10.68 -18.43 1.77
C GLU A 119 10.15 -17.79 3.08
N GLU A 120 10.41 -16.49 3.30
CA GLU A 120 9.93 -15.76 4.48
C GLU A 120 8.48 -15.27 4.32
N LEU A 121 7.91 -15.38 3.14
CA LEU A 121 6.51 -15.04 2.86
C LEU A 121 5.57 -16.06 3.48
#